data_e64da922dbfbb3f0822fc258bef35255
#
_entry.id   e64da922dbfbb3f0822fc258bef35255
#
_cell.length_a   1.000
_cell.length_b   1.000
_cell.length_c   1.000
_cell.angle_alpha   90.00
_cell.angle_beta   90.00
_cell.angle_gamma   90.00
#
_symmetry.space_group_name_H-M   'P 1'
#
loop_
_entity.id
_entity.type
_entity.pdbx_description
1 polymer ?
#
loop_
_entity_poly.entity_id
_entity_poly.type
_entity_poly.pdbx_seq_one_letter_code
_entity_poly.pdbx_strand_id
1 'polypeptide(L)'
;MFWMKQICEIGSFKTFVKPQYNDVIHKTCARVTGITTDMVANAPVFEEALHMFLSWAHSMNDEIQFYQWSENDYAQIMNEIILKEIQLNEEDKMLLSDWSDFQKEYGEKLSLHRAVSLKNAVMYAGMDFEGQEHDALWDARNTASLLKIIRDPKLCKESLDHVIKILTPEPLCASLGDLFNFNDLFEVTA
;
A
#
# COMPACT_ATOMS: atom_id res chain seq x y z
N MET A 1 -21.62 16.16 12.73
CA MET A 1 -20.35 16.85 12.45
C MET A 1 -19.26 15.87 12.82
N PHE A 2 -18.80 15.05 11.84
CA PHE A 2 -17.73 14.07 12.09
C PHE A 2 -16.40 14.84 12.11
N TRP A 3 -15.73 14.82 13.26
CA TRP A 3 -14.34 15.27 13.36
C TRP A 3 -13.49 14.24 12.63
N MET A 4 -13.00 14.56 11.44
CA MET A 4 -11.97 13.75 10.82
C MET A 4 -10.71 13.94 11.67
N LYS A 5 -10.28 12.87 12.38
CA LYS A 5 -8.97 12.84 13.03
C LYS A 5 -7.91 13.02 11.95
N GLN A 6 -7.10 14.04 12.09
CA GLN A 6 -5.97 14.26 11.17
C GLN A 6 -5.00 13.09 11.35
N ILE A 7 -4.77 12.33 10.28
CA ILE A 7 -3.75 11.28 10.30
C ILE A 7 -2.37 11.95 10.35
N CYS A 8 -1.59 11.70 11.41
CA CYS A 8 -0.24 12.21 11.59
C CYS A 8 0.68 11.11 12.11
N GLU A 9 1.96 11.16 11.77
CA GLU A 9 2.96 10.26 12.32
C GLU A 9 3.19 10.62 13.80
N ILE A 10 2.95 9.65 14.69
CA ILE A 10 3.16 9.77 16.13
C ILE A 10 4.36 8.95 16.61
N GLY A 11 4.87 8.08 15.77
CA GLY A 11 6.02 7.25 16.03
C GLY A 11 6.37 6.39 14.83
N SER A 12 7.57 5.83 14.85
CA SER A 12 8.03 4.91 13.81
C SER A 12 8.89 3.81 14.42
N PHE A 13 8.81 2.63 13.82
CA PHE A 13 9.66 1.48 14.15
C PHE A 13 10.28 0.94 12.87
N LYS A 14 11.57 0.70 12.89
CA LYS A 14 12.32 0.04 11.82
C LYS A 14 13.48 -0.73 12.41
N THR A 15 13.67 -1.96 11.96
CA THR A 15 14.84 -2.77 12.31
C THR A 15 15.25 -3.60 11.12
N PHE A 16 16.54 -3.93 11.02
CA PHE A 16 17.00 -5.02 10.17
C PHE A 16 16.72 -6.36 10.85
N VAL A 17 16.63 -7.40 10.05
CA VAL A 17 16.48 -8.77 10.53
C VAL A 17 17.63 -9.60 9.98
N LYS A 18 18.35 -10.34 10.86
CA LYS A 18 19.41 -11.24 10.45
C LYS A 18 18.82 -12.49 9.82
N PRO A 19 19.19 -12.84 8.59
CA PRO A 19 18.80 -14.11 7.97
C PRO A 19 19.33 -15.31 8.79
N GLN A 20 18.48 -16.31 9.02
CA GLN A 20 18.83 -17.49 9.84
C GLN A 20 19.16 -18.73 9.01
N TYR A 21 18.68 -18.81 7.76
CA TYR A 21 18.90 -19.97 6.89
C TYR A 21 19.94 -19.73 5.82
N ASN A 22 20.25 -18.47 5.52
CA ASN A 22 21.27 -18.11 4.55
C ASN A 22 21.95 -16.81 5.01
N ASP A 23 23.21 -16.89 5.42
CA ASP A 23 23.95 -15.76 5.98
C ASP A 23 24.26 -14.66 4.96
N VAL A 24 24.05 -14.93 3.67
CA VAL A 24 24.41 -14.00 2.60
C VAL A 24 23.16 -13.44 1.92
N ILE A 25 23.03 -12.13 1.91
CA ILE A 25 22.00 -11.45 1.13
C ILE A 25 22.33 -11.61 -0.37
N HIS A 26 21.39 -12.18 -1.10
CA HIS A 26 21.55 -12.39 -2.53
C HIS A 26 21.67 -11.04 -3.27
N LYS A 27 22.53 -10.98 -4.28
CA LYS A 27 22.82 -9.75 -5.05
C LYS A 27 21.57 -9.07 -5.61
N THR A 28 20.57 -9.85 -6.01
CA THR A 28 19.30 -9.29 -6.50
C THR A 28 18.55 -8.58 -5.39
N CYS A 29 18.47 -9.15 -4.18
CA CYS A 29 17.86 -8.52 -3.02
C CYS A 29 18.60 -7.23 -2.65
N ALA A 30 19.94 -7.30 -2.56
CA ALA A 30 20.75 -6.13 -2.24
C ALA A 30 20.57 -4.99 -3.28
N ARG A 31 20.43 -5.32 -4.56
CA ARG A 31 20.19 -4.32 -5.61
C ARG A 31 18.82 -3.65 -5.48
N VAL A 32 17.78 -4.38 -5.07
CA VAL A 32 16.41 -3.89 -4.97
C VAL A 32 16.20 -3.10 -3.69
N THR A 33 16.66 -3.64 -2.55
CA THR A 33 16.41 -3.08 -1.21
C THR A 33 17.52 -2.16 -0.71
N GLY A 34 18.72 -2.24 -1.29
CA GLY A 34 19.92 -1.59 -0.75
C GLY A 34 20.51 -2.31 0.47
N ILE A 35 19.91 -3.40 0.95
CA ILE A 35 20.35 -4.12 2.16
C ILE A 35 21.48 -5.08 1.78
N THR A 36 22.62 -4.93 2.46
CA THR A 36 23.81 -5.78 2.28
C THR A 36 23.95 -6.76 3.45
N THR A 37 24.74 -7.80 3.24
CA THR A 37 25.05 -8.78 4.29
C THR A 37 25.64 -8.14 5.54
N ASP A 38 26.54 -7.17 5.38
CA ASP A 38 27.19 -6.49 6.50
C ASP A 38 26.19 -5.68 7.36
N MET A 39 25.15 -5.10 6.72
CA MET A 39 24.12 -4.34 7.42
C MET A 39 23.27 -5.19 8.35
N VAL A 40 23.11 -6.48 8.04
CA VAL A 40 22.27 -7.41 8.82
C VAL A 40 23.08 -8.33 9.73
N ALA A 41 24.41 -8.30 9.65
CA ALA A 41 25.29 -9.23 10.37
C ALA A 41 25.07 -9.24 11.90
N ASN A 42 24.81 -8.06 12.47
CA ASN A 42 24.57 -7.86 13.91
C ASN A 42 23.10 -7.48 14.20
N ALA A 43 22.19 -7.64 13.25
CA ALA A 43 20.78 -7.39 13.46
C ALA A 43 20.14 -8.49 14.32
N PRO A 44 19.02 -8.21 15.02
CA PRO A 44 18.24 -9.22 15.70
C PRO A 44 17.76 -10.29 14.73
N VAL A 45 17.57 -11.51 15.19
CA VAL A 45 16.85 -12.54 14.44
C VAL A 45 15.37 -12.22 14.37
N PHE A 46 14.62 -12.91 13.51
CA PHE A 46 13.21 -12.57 13.25
C PHE A 46 12.36 -12.57 14.53
N GLU A 47 12.51 -13.54 15.40
CA GLU A 47 11.76 -13.63 16.67
C GLU A 47 12.00 -12.41 17.57
N GLU A 48 13.27 -12.01 17.74
CA GLU A 48 13.63 -10.82 18.52
C GLU A 48 13.06 -9.55 17.88
N ALA A 49 13.18 -9.40 16.56
CA ALA A 49 12.65 -8.27 15.83
C ALA A 49 11.12 -8.17 15.92
N LEU A 50 10.43 -9.33 15.87
CA LEU A 50 8.98 -9.41 16.03
C LEU A 50 8.57 -8.97 17.44
N HIS A 51 9.22 -9.46 18.48
CA HIS A 51 8.94 -9.04 19.86
C HIS A 51 9.22 -7.55 20.09
N MET A 52 10.27 -6.99 19.47
CA MET A 52 10.54 -5.55 19.52
C MET A 52 9.41 -4.76 18.84
N PHE A 53 8.93 -5.22 17.70
CA PHE A 53 7.80 -4.61 16.98
C PHE A 53 6.50 -4.66 17.80
N LEU A 54 6.16 -5.82 18.35
CA LEU A 54 4.96 -5.99 19.17
C LEU A 54 5.01 -5.13 20.44
N SER A 55 6.16 -5.08 21.10
CA SER A 55 6.36 -4.22 22.27
C SER A 55 6.20 -2.73 21.92
N TRP A 56 6.73 -2.32 20.77
CA TRP A 56 6.54 -0.96 20.27
C TRP A 56 5.07 -0.68 19.97
N ALA A 57 4.37 -1.58 19.29
CA ALA A 57 2.96 -1.43 18.97
C ALA A 57 2.11 -1.32 20.26
N HIS A 58 2.27 -2.23 21.23
CA HIS A 58 1.58 -2.17 22.51
C HIS A 58 1.85 -0.86 23.28
N SER A 59 3.05 -0.25 23.12
CA SER A 59 3.36 1.02 23.77
C SER A 59 2.53 2.20 23.31
N MET A 60 1.82 2.08 22.18
CA MET A 60 0.97 3.15 21.63
C MET A 60 -0.32 3.35 22.43
N ASN A 61 -0.73 2.38 23.26
CA ASN A 61 -1.91 2.43 24.16
C ASN A 61 -3.24 2.81 23.48
N ASP A 62 -3.36 2.59 22.18
CA ASP A 62 -4.55 2.89 21.39
C ASP A 62 -5.07 1.63 20.68
N GLU A 63 -6.26 1.72 20.14
CA GLU A 63 -6.78 0.72 19.20
C GLU A 63 -5.94 0.76 17.92
N ILE A 64 -5.35 -0.37 17.56
CA ILE A 64 -4.39 -0.47 16.46
C ILE A 64 -5.04 -1.20 15.28
N GLN A 65 -4.97 -0.59 14.11
CA GLN A 65 -5.29 -1.18 12.83
C GLN A 65 -4.03 -1.21 11.96
N PHE A 66 -3.62 -2.39 11.53
CA PHE A 66 -2.51 -2.52 10.59
C PHE A 66 -2.97 -2.35 9.15
N TYR A 67 -2.18 -1.61 8.37
CA TYR A 67 -2.32 -1.47 6.93
C TYR A 67 -1.06 -1.95 6.24
N GLN A 68 -1.23 -2.68 5.14
CA GLN A 68 -0.14 -3.13 4.29
C GLN A 68 -0.41 -2.73 2.83
N TRP A 69 0.65 -2.56 2.07
CA TRP A 69 0.53 -2.40 0.62
C TRP A 69 0.69 -3.76 -0.05
N SER A 70 -0.41 -4.47 -0.24
CA SER A 70 -0.55 -5.87 -0.64
C SER A 70 -0.52 -6.89 0.51
N GLU A 71 -1.03 -8.09 0.24
CA GLU A 71 -1.14 -9.19 1.21
C GLU A 71 0.21 -9.81 1.62
N ASN A 72 1.32 -9.40 0.98
CA ASN A 72 2.60 -10.09 1.13
C ASN A 72 3.23 -9.91 2.52
N ASP A 73 3.09 -8.73 3.13
CA ASP A 73 3.75 -8.42 4.42
C ASP A 73 3.18 -9.29 5.53
N TYR A 74 1.87 -9.34 5.65
CA TYR A 74 1.19 -10.22 6.62
C TYR A 74 1.51 -11.69 6.39
N ALA A 75 1.41 -12.13 5.12
CA ALA A 75 1.70 -13.53 4.77
C ALA A 75 3.15 -13.92 5.13
N GLN A 76 4.11 -13.02 4.88
CA GLN A 76 5.52 -13.26 5.23
C GLN A 76 5.72 -13.36 6.74
N ILE A 77 5.14 -12.45 7.52
CA ILE A 77 5.22 -12.48 9.00
C ILE A 77 4.64 -13.79 9.53
N MET A 78 3.45 -14.17 9.07
CA MET A 78 2.81 -15.40 9.53
C MET A 78 3.57 -16.65 9.13
N ASN A 79 4.12 -16.71 7.91
CA ASN A 79 4.96 -17.81 7.46
C ASN A 79 6.23 -17.96 8.31
N GLU A 80 6.88 -16.85 8.67
CA GLU A 80 8.06 -16.85 9.53
C GLU A 80 7.73 -17.32 10.96
N ILE A 81 6.59 -16.89 11.51
CA ILE A 81 6.10 -17.35 12.82
C ILE A 81 5.90 -18.88 12.82
N ILE A 82 5.22 -19.38 11.79
CA ILE A 82 4.95 -20.82 11.64
C ILE A 82 6.26 -21.60 11.43
N LEU A 83 7.10 -21.17 10.51
CA LEU A 83 8.34 -21.85 10.15
C LEU A 83 9.33 -21.94 11.31
N LYS A 84 9.33 -20.94 12.18
CA LYS A 84 10.22 -20.86 13.34
C LYS A 84 9.57 -21.30 14.65
N GLU A 85 8.31 -21.79 14.59
CA GLU A 85 7.54 -22.27 15.74
C GLU A 85 7.45 -21.24 16.89
N ILE A 86 7.38 -19.93 16.53
CA ILE A 86 7.35 -18.84 17.51
C ILE A 86 6.03 -18.88 18.27
N GLN A 87 6.12 -18.91 19.60
CA GLN A 87 4.95 -18.90 20.47
C GLN A 87 4.56 -17.47 20.81
N LEU A 88 3.37 -17.07 20.35
CA LEU A 88 2.77 -15.79 20.69
C LEU A 88 1.74 -15.95 21.82
N ASN A 89 1.64 -14.98 22.70
CA ASN A 89 0.55 -14.87 23.65
C ASN A 89 -0.76 -14.46 22.95
N GLU A 90 -1.90 -14.51 23.63
CA GLU A 90 -3.20 -14.23 23.02
C GLU A 90 -3.35 -12.75 22.62
N GLU A 91 -2.73 -11.82 23.33
CA GLU A 91 -2.76 -10.38 23.03
C GLU A 91 -2.02 -10.10 21.72
N ASP A 92 -0.83 -10.68 21.53
CA ASP A 92 -0.06 -10.56 20.29
C ASP A 92 -0.75 -11.20 19.09
N LYS A 93 -1.39 -12.37 19.29
CA LYS A 93 -2.19 -13.01 18.25
C LYS A 93 -3.36 -12.13 17.84
N MET A 94 -4.04 -11.54 18.82
CA MET A 94 -5.16 -10.63 18.58
C MET A 94 -4.70 -9.38 17.80
N LEU A 95 -3.58 -8.78 18.24
CA LEU A 95 -2.99 -7.62 17.60
C LEU A 95 -2.61 -7.90 16.15
N LEU A 96 -2.01 -9.06 15.86
CA LEU A 96 -1.60 -9.45 14.51
C LEU A 96 -2.76 -9.98 13.63
N SER A 97 -3.97 -10.14 14.16
CA SER A 97 -5.08 -10.74 13.42
C SER A 97 -5.79 -9.76 12.45
N ASP A 98 -5.63 -8.45 12.65
CA ASP A 98 -6.38 -7.42 11.92
C ASP A 98 -5.47 -6.59 11.01
N TRP A 99 -5.28 -7.08 9.79
CA TRP A 99 -4.52 -6.41 8.74
C TRP A 99 -5.42 -6.05 7.56
N SER A 100 -5.35 -4.80 7.13
CA SER A 100 -6.05 -4.32 5.94
C SER A 100 -5.11 -4.26 4.73
N ASP A 101 -5.51 -4.89 3.63
CA ASP A 101 -4.86 -4.72 2.32
C ASP A 101 -5.28 -3.39 1.72
N PHE A 102 -4.44 -2.38 1.90
CA PHE A 102 -4.72 -1.05 1.41
C PHE A 102 -4.54 -0.92 -0.11
N GLN A 103 -3.71 -1.75 -0.75
CA GLN A 103 -3.59 -1.79 -2.21
C GLN A 103 -4.93 -2.18 -2.85
N LYS A 104 -5.62 -3.16 -2.27
CA LYS A 104 -6.94 -3.59 -2.71
C LYS A 104 -7.99 -2.49 -2.49
N GLU A 105 -8.05 -1.91 -1.30
CA GLU A 105 -8.95 -0.79 -0.99
C GLU A 105 -8.74 0.39 -1.95
N TYR A 106 -7.48 0.75 -2.19
CA TYR A 106 -7.10 1.81 -3.14
C TYR A 106 -7.57 1.48 -4.56
N GLY A 107 -7.35 0.25 -5.01
CA GLY A 107 -7.78 -0.23 -6.32
C GLY A 107 -9.30 -0.18 -6.49
N GLU A 108 -10.06 -0.63 -5.50
CA GLU A 108 -11.52 -0.58 -5.49
C GLU A 108 -12.03 0.86 -5.55
N LYS A 109 -11.41 1.77 -4.79
CA LYS A 109 -11.77 3.18 -4.76
C LYS A 109 -11.62 3.86 -6.13
N LEU A 110 -10.60 3.46 -6.91
CA LEU A 110 -10.34 3.99 -8.25
C LEU A 110 -10.92 3.13 -9.36
N SER A 111 -11.68 2.07 -9.04
CA SER A 111 -12.23 1.10 -10.01
C SER A 111 -11.15 0.49 -10.92
N LEU A 112 -9.98 0.19 -10.35
CA LEU A 112 -8.88 -0.42 -11.08
C LEU A 112 -9.10 -1.93 -11.26
N HIS A 113 -8.84 -2.43 -12.45
CA HIS A 113 -8.94 -3.87 -12.76
C HIS A 113 -7.66 -4.66 -12.41
N ARG A 114 -6.60 -3.96 -12.02
CA ARG A 114 -5.28 -4.55 -11.70
C ARG A 114 -4.69 -3.86 -10.49
N ALA A 115 -3.92 -4.63 -9.72
CA ALA A 115 -3.11 -4.09 -8.64
C ALA A 115 -2.11 -3.06 -9.19
N VAL A 116 -1.94 -1.96 -8.48
CA VAL A 116 -1.01 -0.89 -8.81
C VAL A 116 0.15 -0.89 -7.81
N SER A 117 1.38 -0.64 -8.27
CA SER A 117 2.51 -0.50 -7.35
C SER A 117 2.36 0.74 -6.48
N LEU A 118 2.95 0.73 -5.28
CA LEU A 118 2.92 1.88 -4.37
C LEU A 118 3.46 3.15 -5.04
N LYS A 119 4.57 3.05 -5.78
CA LYS A 119 5.12 4.16 -6.55
C LYS A 119 4.11 4.76 -7.53
N ASN A 120 3.43 3.92 -8.29
CA ASN A 120 2.43 4.40 -9.26
C ASN A 120 1.22 5.02 -8.54
N ALA A 121 0.80 4.46 -7.40
CA ALA A 121 -0.29 5.01 -6.62
C ALA A 121 0.04 6.41 -6.07
N VAL A 122 1.26 6.61 -5.59
CA VAL A 122 1.78 7.91 -5.15
C VAL A 122 1.79 8.91 -6.31
N MET A 123 2.29 8.49 -7.48
CA MET A 123 2.29 9.32 -8.70
C MET A 123 0.86 9.65 -9.15
N TYR A 124 -0.08 8.72 -9.08
CA TYR A 124 -1.48 8.98 -9.43
C TYR A 124 -2.14 10.01 -8.52
N ALA A 125 -1.71 10.08 -7.27
CA ALA A 125 -2.14 11.11 -6.33
C ALA A 125 -1.47 12.48 -6.53
N GLY A 126 -0.62 12.62 -7.55
CA GLY A 126 0.11 13.84 -7.85
C GLY A 126 1.24 14.13 -6.85
N MET A 127 1.72 13.11 -6.16
CA MET A 127 2.82 13.22 -5.19
C MET A 127 4.12 12.64 -5.76
N ASP A 128 5.24 13.09 -5.23
CA ASP A 128 6.53 12.44 -5.41
C ASP A 128 6.70 11.35 -4.35
N PHE A 129 7.31 10.23 -4.76
CA PHE A 129 7.64 9.16 -3.83
C PHE A 129 8.74 9.63 -2.88
N GLU A 130 8.47 9.62 -1.58
CA GLU A 130 9.42 10.05 -0.57
C GLU A 130 10.40 8.91 -0.25
N GLY A 131 11.69 9.24 -0.22
CA GLY A 131 12.75 8.32 0.18
C GLY A 131 13.09 7.27 -0.87
N GLN A 132 13.55 6.10 -0.43
CA GLN A 132 13.96 4.99 -1.27
C GLN A 132 12.84 3.96 -1.38
N GLU A 133 12.48 3.56 -2.60
CA GLU A 133 11.59 2.42 -2.86
C GLU A 133 12.18 1.15 -2.25
N HIS A 134 11.31 0.28 -1.72
CA HIS A 134 11.67 -0.96 -1.02
C HIS A 134 12.41 -0.77 0.32
N ASP A 135 12.41 0.43 0.85
CA ASP A 135 12.72 0.69 2.24
C ASP A 135 11.42 0.69 3.06
N ALA A 136 11.27 -0.26 3.97
CA ALA A 136 10.01 -0.52 4.66
C ALA A 136 9.41 0.72 5.35
N LEU A 137 10.25 1.60 5.93
CA LEU A 137 9.75 2.81 6.60
C LEU A 137 9.27 3.85 5.59
N TRP A 138 9.97 4.02 4.46
CA TRP A 138 9.54 4.92 3.42
C TRP A 138 8.29 4.41 2.70
N ASP A 139 8.21 3.10 2.45
CA ASP A 139 7.00 2.49 1.89
C ASP A 139 5.80 2.68 2.83
N ALA A 140 5.98 2.49 4.15
CA ALA A 140 4.93 2.75 5.14
C ALA A 140 4.48 4.23 5.16
N ARG A 141 5.41 5.18 5.09
CA ARG A 141 5.09 6.63 5.04
C ARG A 141 4.35 7.02 3.78
N ASN A 142 4.77 6.52 2.62
CA ASN A 142 4.08 6.76 1.36
C ASN A 142 2.66 6.14 1.39
N THR A 143 2.52 4.93 1.95
CA THR A 143 1.22 4.28 2.16
C THR A 143 0.32 5.11 3.08
N ALA A 144 0.84 5.61 4.20
CA ALA A 144 0.10 6.47 5.13
C ALA A 144 -0.33 7.80 4.47
N SER A 145 0.49 8.36 3.58
CA SER A 145 0.15 9.58 2.83
C SER A 145 -1.01 9.34 1.86
N LEU A 146 -1.02 8.19 1.17
CA LEU A 146 -2.16 7.77 0.35
C LEU A 146 -3.40 7.49 1.18
N LEU A 147 -3.26 6.89 2.36
CA LEU A 147 -4.37 6.64 3.28
C LEU A 147 -5.04 7.94 3.71
N LYS A 148 -4.27 9.00 4.00
CA LYS A 148 -4.81 10.35 4.26
C LYS A 148 -5.70 10.84 3.13
N ILE A 149 -5.22 10.71 1.89
CA ILE A 149 -5.95 11.15 0.70
C ILE A 149 -7.26 10.36 0.55
N ILE A 150 -7.20 9.04 0.66
CA ILE A 150 -8.37 8.16 0.48
C ILE A 150 -9.43 8.37 1.58
N ARG A 151 -9.00 8.66 2.81
CA ARG A 151 -9.92 8.90 3.95
C ARG A 151 -10.55 10.30 3.96
N ASP A 152 -9.96 11.26 3.25
CA ASP A 152 -10.53 12.61 3.11
C ASP A 152 -11.22 12.76 1.75
N PRO A 153 -12.56 12.86 1.68
CA PRO A 153 -13.30 12.96 0.42
C PRO A 153 -12.88 14.16 -0.44
N LYS A 154 -12.48 15.27 0.19
CA LYS A 154 -12.04 16.47 -0.52
C LYS A 154 -10.68 16.25 -1.14
N LEU A 155 -9.70 15.78 -0.36
CA LEU A 155 -8.37 15.47 -0.85
C LEU A 155 -8.41 14.36 -1.92
N CYS A 156 -9.23 13.32 -1.70
CA CYS A 156 -9.42 12.24 -2.65
C CYS A 156 -9.89 12.77 -4.02
N LYS A 157 -10.89 13.64 -4.01
CA LYS A 157 -11.38 14.26 -5.23
C LYS A 157 -10.33 15.16 -5.89
N GLU A 158 -9.69 16.04 -5.12
CA GLU A 158 -8.68 16.96 -5.65
C GLU A 158 -7.47 16.23 -6.25
N SER A 159 -7.00 15.16 -5.60
CA SER A 159 -5.80 14.44 -6.00
C SER A 159 -6.04 13.39 -7.08
N LEU A 160 -7.18 12.69 -7.06
CA LEU A 160 -7.40 11.48 -7.85
C LEU A 160 -8.48 11.61 -8.94
N ASP A 161 -9.29 12.68 -8.94
CA ASP A 161 -10.41 12.84 -9.90
C ASP A 161 -9.96 12.78 -11.37
N HIS A 162 -8.78 13.34 -11.68
CA HIS A 162 -8.20 13.30 -13.02
C HIS A 162 -7.82 11.87 -13.46
N VAL A 163 -7.29 11.05 -12.53
CA VAL A 163 -6.92 9.65 -12.80
C VAL A 163 -8.18 8.81 -12.97
N ILE A 164 -9.17 9.00 -12.10
CA ILE A 164 -10.46 8.30 -12.19
C ILE A 164 -11.09 8.55 -13.55
N LYS A 165 -11.14 9.80 -14.02
CA LYS A 165 -11.67 10.14 -15.36
C LYS A 165 -10.93 9.48 -16.52
N ILE A 166 -9.61 9.32 -16.42
CA ILE A 166 -8.81 8.64 -17.44
C ILE A 166 -9.06 7.13 -17.42
N LEU A 167 -9.16 6.55 -16.22
CA LEU A 167 -9.31 5.10 -16.03
C LEU A 167 -10.75 4.61 -16.22
N THR A 168 -11.72 5.48 -16.02
CA THR A 168 -13.15 5.22 -16.26
C THR A 168 -13.68 6.20 -17.33
N PRO A 169 -13.21 6.08 -18.59
CA PRO A 169 -13.69 6.95 -19.65
C PRO A 169 -15.21 6.77 -19.78
N GLU A 170 -15.93 7.89 -19.87
CA GLU A 170 -17.34 7.84 -20.22
C GLU A 170 -17.48 7.02 -21.51
N PRO A 171 -18.44 6.09 -21.59
CA PRO A 171 -18.68 5.40 -22.85
C PRO A 171 -18.90 6.46 -23.91
N LEU A 172 -18.19 6.36 -25.02
CA LEU A 172 -18.44 7.19 -26.20
C LEU A 172 -19.86 6.86 -26.69
N CYS A 173 -20.84 7.49 -26.05
CA CYS A 173 -22.25 7.42 -26.41
C CYS A 173 -22.54 8.35 -27.62
N ALA A 174 -21.69 8.32 -28.61
CA ALA A 174 -22.13 8.67 -29.95
C ALA A 174 -22.63 7.38 -30.58
N SER A 175 -23.91 7.12 -30.54
CA SER A 175 -24.46 6.13 -31.47
C SER A 175 -24.06 6.57 -32.87
N LEU A 176 -23.75 5.62 -33.76
CA LEU A 176 -23.46 5.96 -35.16
C LEU A 176 -24.59 6.83 -35.75
N GLY A 177 -25.81 6.76 -35.22
CA GLY A 177 -26.96 7.58 -35.59
C GLY A 177 -26.85 9.05 -35.18
N ASP A 178 -26.05 9.40 -34.16
CA ASP A 178 -25.82 10.79 -33.78
C ASP A 178 -24.71 11.47 -34.60
N LEU A 179 -23.87 10.66 -35.25
CA LEU A 179 -22.80 11.12 -36.14
C LEU A 179 -23.25 11.25 -37.60
N PHE A 180 -24.35 10.59 -37.99
CA PHE A 180 -24.90 10.62 -39.36
C PHE A 180 -26.37 10.96 -39.30
N ASN A 181 -26.71 12.18 -39.75
CA ASN A 181 -28.09 12.51 -40.00
C ASN A 181 -28.49 11.84 -41.34
N PHE A 182 -29.13 10.68 -41.25
CA PHE A 182 -29.58 9.93 -42.44
C PHE A 182 -30.53 10.71 -43.34
N ASN A 183 -31.16 11.79 -42.82
CA ASN A 183 -32.02 12.64 -43.67
C ASN A 183 -31.22 13.43 -44.72
N ASP A 184 -29.95 13.73 -44.46
CA ASP A 184 -29.07 14.45 -45.43
C ASP A 184 -28.68 13.57 -46.63
N LEU A 185 -28.83 12.24 -46.51
CA LEU A 185 -28.54 11.29 -47.58
C LEU A 185 -29.67 11.18 -48.62
N PHE A 186 -30.89 11.61 -48.29
CA PHE A 186 -32.05 11.51 -49.18
C PHE A 186 -32.39 12.81 -49.87
N GLU A 187 -31.74 13.94 -49.55
CA GLU A 187 -31.97 15.25 -50.26
C GLU A 187 -31.11 15.43 -51.51
N VAL A 188 -30.28 14.48 -51.93
CA VAL A 188 -29.38 14.62 -53.11
C VAL A 188 -29.96 14.00 -54.37
N THR A 189 -31.21 13.53 -54.36
CA THR A 189 -31.89 13.00 -55.58
C THR A 189 -33.26 13.60 -55.76
N ALA A 190 -33.32 14.89 -56.12
CA ALA A 190 -34.49 15.53 -56.73
C ALA A 190 -34.01 16.54 -57.77
#